data_539b990dd6b87f41dbcad5511f5b0b9e
#
_entry.id   539b990dd6b87f41dbcad5511f5b0b9e
#
_cell.length_a   1.000
_cell.length_b   1.000
_cell.length_c   1.000
_cell.angle_alpha   90.00
_cell.angle_beta   90.00
_cell.angle_gamma   90.00
#
_symmetry.space_group_name_H-M   'P 1'
#
loop_
_entity.id
_entity.type
_entity.pdbx_description
1 polymer ?
#
loop_
_entity_poly.entity_id
_entity_poly.type
_entity_poly.pdbx_seq_one_letter_code
_entity_poly.pdbx_strand_id
1 'polypeptide(L)'
;MSHPIITHLEAAKRVLRYIRGTLHFGISFTLCPLTLSAFLDAYWARDPTDLRSTTGLLVLLGPNPISWSAKKQSIVSRSSTKAEYRVLVTTATELSWFRILFKELRIFLSHVPVI
;
A
#
# COMPACT_ATOMS: atom_id res chain seq x y z
N MET A 1 -20.50 -6.53 -16.49
CA MET A 1 -20.84 -7.96 -16.22
C MET A 1 -22.01 -8.34 -17.10
N SER A 2 -21.77 -9.04 -18.18
CA SER A 2 -22.84 -9.32 -19.16
C SER A 2 -23.61 -10.61 -18.91
N HIS A 3 -23.09 -11.57 -18.17
CA HIS A 3 -23.76 -12.84 -17.87
C HIS A 3 -23.36 -13.37 -16.49
N PRO A 4 -24.09 -12.99 -15.42
CA PRO A 4 -23.84 -13.52 -14.08
C PRO A 4 -24.24 -14.99 -14.00
N ILE A 5 -23.35 -15.84 -13.50
CA ILE A 5 -23.58 -17.26 -13.26
C ILE A 5 -23.64 -17.55 -11.75
N ILE A 6 -24.12 -18.72 -11.36
CA ILE A 6 -24.31 -19.13 -9.96
C ILE A 6 -23.02 -18.98 -9.15
N THR A 7 -21.88 -19.33 -9.73
CA THR A 7 -20.56 -19.18 -9.08
C THR A 7 -20.22 -17.73 -8.73
N HIS A 8 -20.63 -16.77 -9.55
CA HIS A 8 -20.44 -15.34 -9.24
C HIS A 8 -21.32 -14.92 -8.05
N LEU A 9 -22.53 -15.44 -7.94
CA LEU A 9 -23.42 -15.18 -6.80
C LEU A 9 -22.85 -15.79 -5.52
N GLU A 10 -22.31 -17.00 -5.57
CA GLU A 10 -21.65 -17.64 -4.43
C GLU A 10 -20.43 -16.86 -3.97
N ALA A 11 -19.60 -16.38 -4.90
CA ALA A 11 -18.46 -15.52 -4.60
C ALA A 11 -18.92 -14.21 -3.93
N ALA A 12 -19.95 -13.55 -4.44
CA ALA A 12 -20.52 -12.35 -3.84
C ALA A 12 -21.07 -12.62 -2.42
N LYS A 13 -21.80 -13.71 -2.21
CA LYS A 13 -22.28 -14.12 -0.89
C LYS A 13 -21.13 -14.39 0.09
N ARG A 14 -20.00 -14.95 -0.39
CA ARG A 14 -18.81 -15.17 0.43
C ARG A 14 -18.21 -13.85 0.90
N VAL A 15 -18.08 -12.86 0.01
CA VAL A 15 -17.60 -11.51 0.35
C VAL A 15 -18.52 -10.86 1.38
N LEU A 16 -19.85 -10.92 1.18
CA LEU A 16 -20.81 -10.33 2.12
C LEU A 16 -20.76 -11.01 3.50
N ARG A 17 -20.58 -12.33 3.56
CA ARG A 17 -20.38 -13.05 4.84
C ARG A 17 -19.10 -12.61 5.56
N TYR A 18 -18.00 -12.42 4.82
CA TYR A 18 -16.76 -11.90 5.37
C TYR A 18 -16.96 -10.49 5.94
N ILE A 19 -17.54 -9.58 5.16
CA ILE A 19 -17.82 -8.20 5.60
C ILE A 19 -18.71 -8.20 6.86
N ARG A 20 -19.78 -9.02 6.89
CA ARG A 20 -20.64 -9.14 8.07
C ARG A 20 -19.87 -9.60 9.31
N GLY A 21 -18.92 -10.51 9.17
CA GLY A 21 -18.09 -11.00 10.27
C GLY A 21 -17.00 -10.00 10.73
N THR A 22 -16.71 -8.97 9.93
CA THR A 22 -15.62 -8.02 10.16
C THR A 22 -16.09 -6.58 10.33
N LEU A 23 -17.39 -6.35 10.60
CA LEU A 23 -17.98 -5.01 10.73
C LEU A 23 -17.32 -4.17 11.85
N HIS A 24 -16.76 -4.81 12.86
CA HIS A 24 -16.08 -4.15 13.97
C HIS A 24 -14.58 -3.93 13.73
N PHE A 25 -14.03 -4.45 12.62
CA PHE A 25 -12.64 -4.26 12.26
C PHE A 25 -12.51 -2.99 11.44
N GLY A 26 -11.55 -2.18 11.78
CA GLY A 26 -11.28 -0.93 11.10
C GLY A 26 -9.91 -0.39 11.47
N ILE A 27 -9.55 0.71 10.84
CA ILE A 27 -8.35 1.47 11.17
C ILE A 27 -8.76 2.55 12.17
N SER A 28 -8.15 2.53 13.36
CA SER A 28 -8.34 3.58 14.35
C SER A 28 -7.32 4.68 14.12
N PHE A 29 -7.77 5.94 14.11
CA PHE A 29 -6.90 7.11 14.01
C PHE A 29 -6.77 7.77 15.38
N THR A 30 -5.55 8.14 15.74
CA THR A 30 -5.23 8.84 16.98
C THR A 30 -4.59 10.19 16.69
N LEU A 31 -4.84 11.17 17.55
CA LEU A 31 -4.14 12.45 17.48
C LEU A 31 -2.66 12.23 17.74
N CYS A 32 -1.81 12.79 16.90
CA CYS A 32 -0.37 12.58 16.95
C CYS A 32 0.39 13.75 16.32
N PRO A 33 1.70 13.89 16.59
CA PRO A 33 2.55 14.79 15.83
C PRO A 33 2.53 14.44 14.34
N LEU A 34 2.55 15.47 13.49
CA LEU A 34 2.48 15.32 12.02
C LEU A 34 3.85 14.91 11.46
N THR A 35 4.25 13.68 11.73
CA THR A 35 5.47 13.06 11.20
C THR A 35 5.09 12.06 10.11
N LEU A 36 5.66 12.20 8.93
CA LEU A 36 5.41 11.32 7.80
C LEU A 36 6.52 10.27 7.72
N SER A 37 6.17 9.00 7.72
CA SER A 37 7.11 7.89 7.56
C SER A 37 6.55 6.85 6.58
N ALA A 38 7.45 6.12 5.93
CA ALA A 38 7.07 5.03 5.05
C ALA A 38 7.87 3.78 5.35
N PHE A 39 7.22 2.64 5.25
CA PHE A 39 7.81 1.32 5.30
C PHE A 39 7.64 0.66 3.94
N LEU A 40 8.67 0.04 3.47
CA LEU A 40 8.70 -0.62 2.17
C LEU A 40 9.23 -2.04 2.29
N ASP A 41 8.76 -2.89 1.41
CA ASP A 41 9.25 -4.26 1.27
C ASP A 41 9.24 -4.68 -0.21
N ALA A 42 10.23 -5.46 -0.61
CA ALA A 42 10.36 -6.00 -1.95
C ALA A 42 10.51 -7.51 -1.90
N TYR A 43 9.43 -8.23 -2.15
CA TYR A 43 9.48 -9.69 -2.25
C TYR A 43 9.92 -10.10 -3.65
N TRP A 44 11.23 -10.41 -3.79
CA TRP A 44 11.83 -10.74 -5.07
C TRP A 44 11.33 -12.07 -5.62
N ALA A 45 10.97 -12.10 -6.92
CA ALA A 45 10.63 -13.29 -7.70
C ALA A 45 9.70 -14.29 -6.96
N ARG A 46 8.68 -13.77 -6.24
CA ARG A 46 7.77 -14.61 -5.44
C ARG A 46 7.01 -15.65 -6.27
N ASP A 47 6.62 -15.28 -7.48
CA ASP A 47 5.87 -16.16 -8.37
C ASP A 47 6.81 -16.84 -9.35
N PRO A 48 6.98 -18.17 -9.28
CA PRO A 48 7.88 -18.90 -10.17
C PRO A 48 7.44 -18.87 -11.64
N THR A 49 6.19 -18.49 -11.92
CA THR A 49 5.66 -18.46 -13.29
C THR A 49 6.06 -17.21 -14.06
N ASP A 50 6.10 -16.06 -13.39
CA ASP A 50 6.42 -14.78 -14.04
C ASP A 50 7.66 -14.07 -13.46
N LEU A 51 8.25 -14.61 -12.38
CA LEU A 51 9.45 -14.12 -11.70
C LEU A 51 9.39 -12.62 -11.32
N ARG A 52 8.20 -12.07 -11.22
CA ARG A 52 8.00 -10.66 -10.86
C ARG A 52 8.01 -10.50 -9.35
N SER A 53 8.67 -9.45 -8.92
CA SER A 53 8.71 -9.07 -7.51
C SER A 53 7.40 -8.40 -7.09
N THR A 54 7.02 -8.56 -5.83
CA THR A 54 5.90 -7.83 -5.23
C THR A 54 6.46 -6.70 -4.38
N THR A 55 5.94 -5.50 -4.58
CA THR A 55 6.25 -4.32 -3.78
C THR A 55 5.19 -4.14 -2.71
N GLY A 56 5.62 -4.08 -1.45
CA GLY A 56 4.83 -3.63 -0.32
C GLY A 56 5.18 -2.18 0.03
N LEU A 57 4.18 -1.37 0.31
CA LEU A 57 4.32 0.01 0.78
C LEU A 57 3.29 0.28 1.86
N LEU A 58 3.73 0.92 2.94
CA LEU A 58 2.88 1.45 3.99
C LEU A 58 3.35 2.85 4.34
N VAL A 59 2.47 3.84 4.24
CA VAL A 59 2.76 5.23 4.62
C VAL A 59 1.97 5.57 5.87
N LEU A 60 2.65 6.11 6.86
CA LEU A 60 2.10 6.51 8.15
C LEU A 60 2.20 8.03 8.34
N LEU A 61 1.16 8.60 8.96
CA LEU A 61 1.20 9.93 9.56
C LEU A 61 1.17 9.76 11.09
N GLY A 62 2.31 9.92 11.75
CA GLY A 62 2.52 9.43 13.10
C GLY A 62 2.26 7.92 13.18
N PRO A 63 1.40 7.41 14.08
CA PRO A 63 1.02 6.00 14.14
C PRO A 63 -0.11 5.62 13.16
N ASN A 64 -0.69 6.59 12.42
CA ASN A 64 -1.87 6.38 11.62
C ASN A 64 -1.51 5.97 10.18
N PRO A 65 -1.96 4.80 9.70
CA PRO A 65 -1.78 4.42 8.30
C PRO A 65 -2.67 5.27 7.39
N ILE A 66 -2.05 5.98 6.43
CA ILE A 66 -2.76 6.86 5.49
C ILE A 66 -2.74 6.34 4.04
N SER A 67 -1.77 5.48 3.72
CA SER A 67 -1.72 4.80 2.41
C SER A 67 -1.02 3.46 2.54
N TRP A 68 -1.48 2.47 1.80
CA TRP A 68 -0.80 1.17 1.68
C TRP A 68 -1.07 0.55 0.32
N SER A 69 -0.12 -0.23 -0.15
CA SER A 69 -0.29 -1.00 -1.37
C SER A 69 0.55 -2.27 -1.37
N ALA A 70 0.08 -3.27 -2.10
CA ALA A 70 0.85 -4.45 -2.44
C ALA A 70 0.64 -4.73 -3.93
N LYS A 71 1.68 -4.50 -4.76
CA LYS A 71 1.57 -4.60 -6.21
C LYS A 71 2.73 -5.39 -6.80
N LYS A 72 2.43 -6.23 -7.78
CA LYS A 72 3.48 -6.85 -8.61
C LYS A 72 4.17 -5.77 -9.46
N GLN A 73 5.49 -5.83 -9.52
CA GLN A 73 6.28 -4.98 -10.40
C GLN A 73 5.99 -5.34 -11.87
N SER A 74 5.93 -4.35 -12.72
CA SER A 74 5.67 -4.55 -14.17
C SER A 74 6.82 -5.24 -14.90
N ILE A 75 8.03 -5.16 -14.36
CA ILE A 75 9.26 -5.66 -14.95
C ILE A 75 9.91 -6.66 -14.00
N VAL A 76 10.46 -7.75 -14.54
CA VAL A 76 11.26 -8.71 -13.79
C VAL A 76 12.57 -8.07 -13.36
N SER A 77 12.87 -8.14 -12.08
CA SER A 77 14.15 -7.69 -11.53
C SER A 77 15.17 -8.81 -11.54
N ARG A 78 16.37 -8.55 -12.09
CA ARG A 78 17.45 -9.54 -12.17
C ARG A 78 18.12 -9.87 -10.82
N SER A 79 17.79 -9.14 -9.77
CA SER A 79 18.28 -9.38 -8.41
C SER A 79 17.33 -8.75 -7.38
N SER A 80 17.40 -9.22 -6.13
CA SER A 80 16.67 -8.63 -4.99
C SER A 80 17.00 -7.15 -4.83
N THR A 81 18.27 -6.79 -4.89
CA THR A 81 18.75 -5.40 -4.79
C THR A 81 18.08 -4.47 -5.81
N LYS A 82 17.93 -4.91 -7.07
CA LYS A 82 17.21 -4.10 -8.08
C LYS A 82 15.72 -3.97 -7.76
N ALA A 83 15.12 -5.01 -7.20
CA ALA A 83 13.73 -4.93 -6.76
C ALA A 83 13.58 -3.91 -5.62
N GLU A 84 14.47 -3.94 -4.64
CA GLU A 84 14.52 -3.01 -3.50
C GLU A 84 14.72 -1.56 -3.94
N TYR A 85 15.68 -1.28 -4.83
CA TYR A 85 15.88 0.08 -5.37
C TYR A 85 14.63 0.63 -6.06
N ARG A 86 13.90 -0.20 -6.78
CA ARG A 86 12.64 0.23 -7.43
C ARG A 86 11.58 0.60 -6.40
N VAL A 87 11.45 -0.20 -5.34
CA VAL A 87 10.51 0.11 -4.26
C VAL A 87 10.91 1.40 -3.58
N LEU A 88 12.20 1.61 -3.31
CA LEU A 88 12.70 2.84 -2.69
C LEU A 88 12.35 4.07 -3.53
N VAL A 89 12.61 4.03 -4.84
CA VAL A 89 12.24 5.14 -5.75
C VAL A 89 10.74 5.40 -5.76
N THR A 90 9.92 4.35 -5.84
CA THR A 90 8.46 4.47 -5.82
C THR A 90 8.00 5.08 -4.50
N THR A 91 8.55 4.64 -3.37
CA THR A 91 8.22 5.16 -2.05
C THR A 91 8.63 6.63 -1.89
N ALA A 92 9.83 7.01 -2.36
CA ALA A 92 10.27 8.40 -2.34
C ALA A 92 9.37 9.32 -3.17
N THR A 93 8.89 8.84 -4.32
CA THR A 93 7.92 9.56 -5.17
C THR A 93 6.59 9.74 -4.44
N GLU A 94 6.07 8.69 -3.81
CA GLU A 94 4.83 8.73 -3.03
C GLU A 94 4.93 9.72 -1.86
N LEU A 95 6.02 9.67 -1.08
CA LEU A 95 6.26 10.62 0.01
C LEU A 95 6.37 12.07 -0.48
N SER A 96 7.00 12.28 -1.64
CA SER A 96 7.09 13.61 -2.26
C SER A 96 5.71 14.13 -2.64
N TRP A 97 4.84 13.26 -3.17
CA TRP A 97 3.46 13.58 -3.47
C TRP A 97 2.67 13.95 -2.19
N PHE A 98 2.79 13.17 -1.12
CA PHE A 98 2.16 13.50 0.17
C PHE A 98 2.63 14.85 0.73
N ARG A 99 3.92 15.15 0.61
CA ARG A 99 4.45 16.46 1.03
C ARG A 99 3.81 17.63 0.27
N ILE A 100 3.64 17.47 -1.03
CA ILE A 100 2.97 18.50 -1.87
C ILE A 100 1.50 18.61 -1.45
N LEU A 101 0.78 17.50 -1.31
CA LEU A 101 -0.59 17.46 -0.89
C LEU A 101 -0.79 18.15 0.47
N PHE A 102 0.03 17.83 1.47
CA PHE A 102 -0.06 18.45 2.80
C PHE A 102 0.25 19.95 2.74
N LYS A 103 1.20 20.38 1.93
CA LYS A 103 1.48 21.80 1.70
C LYS A 103 0.26 22.52 1.11
N GLU A 104 -0.41 21.94 0.12
CA GLU A 104 -1.64 22.48 -0.47
C GLU A 104 -2.77 22.57 0.56
N LEU A 105 -2.88 21.57 1.43
CA LEU A 105 -3.84 21.54 2.53
C LEU A 105 -3.45 22.45 3.72
N ARG A 106 -2.31 23.18 3.61
CA ARG A 106 -1.73 24.01 4.69
C ARG A 106 -1.42 23.22 5.97
N ILE A 107 -1.11 21.94 5.83
CA ILE A 107 -0.67 21.06 6.90
C ILE A 107 0.85 21.03 6.91
N PHE A 108 1.46 21.47 8.01
CA PHE A 108 2.92 21.54 8.16
C PHE A 108 3.43 20.29 8.87
N LEU A 109 4.28 19.53 8.19
CA LEU A 109 4.94 18.38 8.79
C LEU A 109 6.01 18.84 9.78
N SER A 110 6.07 18.19 10.94
CA SER A 110 7.02 18.54 12.01
C SER A 110 8.47 18.22 11.64
N HIS A 111 8.68 17.20 10.81
CA HIS A 111 9.99 16.70 10.43
C HIS A 111 10.04 16.31 8.96
N VAL A 112 11.27 16.15 8.44
CA VAL A 112 11.48 15.57 7.11
C VAL A 112 10.97 14.12 7.11
N PRO A 113 10.25 13.69 6.05
CA PRO A 113 9.80 12.31 5.94
C PRO A 113 10.96 11.30 5.98
N VAL A 114 10.72 10.17 6.63
CA VAL A 114 11.69 9.07 6.79
C VAL A 114 11.18 7.84 6.08
N ILE A 115 12.09 7.12 5.44
CA ILE A 115 11.88 5.81 4.80
C ILE A 115 12.66 4.75 5.56
#